data_87fa49eb8a4b53335b7b7e03f3e25daa
#
_entry.id   87fa49eb8a4b53335b7b7e03f3e25daa
#
_cell.length_a   1.000
_cell.length_b   1.000
_cell.length_c   1.000
_cell.angle_alpha   90.00
_cell.angle_beta   90.00
_cell.angle_gamma   90.00
#
_symmetry.space_group_name_H-M   'P 1'
#
loop_
_entity.id
_entity.type
_entity.pdbx_description
1 polymer ?
#
loop_
_entity_poly.entity_id
_entity_poly.type
_entity_poly.pdbx_seq_one_letter_code
_entity_poly.pdbx_strand_id
1 'polypeptide(L)'
;MFGALVYNQNKVDSEEAKVLFSNKMLLSEDGNFSIGECMRSFEMQMPVQLSTKKPILHISINPHPEDVLTDQQLSDIAKEYMQKLGYGNQPYLVYKHTDIGRHHIHIVGLRVDENGRPLNDKFEHRRSKQITRELEKKYNLHPAERKERAERPELKKVDYATGDVKHQIGNTVKAACYGYRFQSFGEYKALLAVYNVCAEDVKGEVNGKPYQA
;
A
#
# COMPACT_ATOMS: atom_id res chain seq x y z
N MET A 1 5.13 11.90 12.05
CA MET A 1 3.68 11.65 12.13
C MET A 1 3.00 11.74 10.76
N PHE A 2 3.22 12.76 9.96
CA PHE A 2 2.54 13.05 8.70
C PHE A 2 3.25 12.53 7.43
N GLY A 3 4.11 11.52 7.50
CA GLY A 3 4.87 11.03 6.33
C GLY A 3 4.01 10.62 5.13
N ALA A 4 2.86 9.98 5.38
CA ALA A 4 1.92 9.62 4.32
C ALA A 4 1.31 10.85 3.63
N LEU A 5 1.01 11.91 4.40
CA LEU A 5 0.49 13.16 3.87
C LEU A 5 1.54 13.86 3.00
N VAL A 6 2.78 13.99 3.52
CA VAL A 6 3.91 14.57 2.78
C VAL A 6 4.14 13.85 1.46
N TYR A 7 4.15 12.51 1.50
CA TYR A 7 4.34 11.69 0.30
C TYR A 7 3.28 11.98 -0.77
N ASN A 8 1.99 11.97 -0.38
CA ASN A 8 0.91 12.18 -1.33
C ASN A 8 0.88 13.62 -1.85
N GLN A 9 1.16 14.61 -0.99
CA GLN A 9 1.18 16.01 -1.41
C GLN A 9 2.34 16.30 -2.37
N ASN A 10 3.53 15.74 -2.13
CA ASN A 10 4.66 15.86 -3.07
C ASN A 10 4.32 15.28 -4.45
N LYS A 11 3.50 14.21 -4.50
CA LYS A 11 2.99 13.66 -5.77
C LYS A 11 2.00 14.60 -6.46
N VAL A 12 1.20 15.36 -5.70
CA VAL A 12 0.33 16.41 -6.26
C VAL A 12 1.18 17.54 -6.82
N ASP A 13 2.19 17.99 -6.09
CA ASP A 13 3.08 19.09 -6.50
C ASP A 13 3.91 18.72 -7.75
N SER A 14 4.17 17.42 -7.98
CA SER A 14 4.84 16.90 -9.19
C SER A 14 3.88 16.50 -10.32
N GLU A 15 2.60 16.84 -10.23
CA GLU A 15 1.54 16.49 -11.19
C GLU A 15 1.33 14.97 -11.40
N GLU A 16 1.86 14.15 -10.50
CA GLU A 16 1.69 12.69 -10.51
C GLU A 16 0.48 12.20 -9.70
N ALA A 17 -0.18 13.12 -9.01
CA ALA A 17 -1.41 12.86 -8.28
C ALA A 17 -2.31 14.11 -8.26
N LYS A 18 -3.58 13.91 -7.88
CA LYS A 18 -4.50 15.00 -7.57
C LYS A 18 -5.38 14.66 -6.39
N VAL A 19 -5.83 15.66 -5.65
CA VAL A 19 -6.85 15.49 -4.62
C VAL A 19 -8.20 15.31 -5.31
N LEU A 20 -8.88 14.18 -5.04
CA LEU A 20 -10.22 13.90 -5.54
C LEU A 20 -11.30 14.45 -4.61
N PHE A 21 -11.08 14.30 -3.31
CA PHE A 21 -12.09 14.59 -2.32
C PHE A 21 -11.47 14.80 -0.94
N SER A 22 -12.08 15.68 -0.15
CA SER A 22 -11.75 15.87 1.27
C SER A 22 -13.01 15.68 2.12
N ASN A 23 -12.87 15.04 3.27
CA ASN A 23 -13.94 14.89 4.25
C ASN A 23 -13.57 15.57 5.54
N LYS A 24 -14.42 16.50 6.02
CA LYS A 24 -14.22 17.23 7.28
C LYS A 24 -12.84 17.88 7.44
N MET A 25 -12.22 18.23 6.33
CA MET A 25 -10.96 18.96 6.35
C MET A 25 -11.24 20.48 6.40
N LEU A 26 -10.48 21.20 7.20
CA LEU A 26 -10.50 22.67 7.29
C LEU A 26 -9.50 23.22 6.28
N LEU A 27 -9.95 23.38 5.04
CA LEU A 27 -9.13 23.77 3.90
C LEU A 27 -9.71 25.04 3.26
N SER A 28 -8.87 25.77 2.54
CA SER A 28 -9.29 26.93 1.75
C SER A 28 -10.25 26.53 0.62
N GLU A 29 -11.13 27.47 0.20
CA GLU A 29 -12.18 27.19 -0.79
C GLU A 29 -11.66 27.12 -2.23
N ASP A 30 -10.42 27.56 -2.49
CA ASP A 30 -9.81 27.63 -3.82
C ASP A 30 -9.39 26.25 -4.41
N GLY A 31 -9.51 25.18 -3.61
CA GLY A 31 -9.20 23.81 -4.04
C GLY A 31 -7.71 23.49 -4.14
N ASN A 32 -6.83 24.46 -3.95
CA ASN A 32 -5.39 24.29 -3.93
C ASN A 32 -4.90 24.12 -2.49
N PHE A 33 -4.80 22.87 -2.06
CA PHE A 33 -4.42 22.55 -0.69
C PHE A 33 -2.90 22.45 -0.56
N SER A 34 -2.30 23.36 0.18
CA SER A 34 -0.91 23.22 0.57
C SER A 34 -0.76 22.13 1.63
N ILE A 35 0.42 21.51 1.68
CA ILE A 35 0.75 20.54 2.72
C ILE A 35 0.59 21.12 4.14
N GLY A 36 0.93 22.40 4.31
CA GLY A 36 0.78 23.12 5.60
C GLY A 36 -0.67 23.23 6.04
N GLU A 37 -1.61 23.52 5.12
CA GLU A 37 -3.04 23.57 5.41
C GLU A 37 -3.57 22.18 5.78
N CYS A 38 -3.21 21.15 5.02
CA CYS A 38 -3.60 19.78 5.31
C CYS A 38 -3.11 19.32 6.69
N MET A 39 -1.84 19.59 7.02
CA MET A 39 -1.28 19.26 8.33
C MET A 39 -1.99 20.01 9.45
N ARG A 40 -2.18 21.32 9.30
CA ARG A 40 -2.89 22.16 10.28
C ARG A 40 -4.31 21.66 10.50
N SER A 41 -5.02 21.29 9.43
CA SER A 41 -6.38 20.77 9.53
C SER A 41 -6.43 19.46 10.34
N PHE A 42 -5.48 18.57 10.17
CA PHE A 42 -5.37 17.37 11.00
C PHE A 42 -4.99 17.68 12.44
N GLU A 43 -4.04 18.58 12.67
CA GLU A 43 -3.58 18.99 14.01
C GLU A 43 -4.70 19.64 14.82
N MET A 44 -5.50 20.52 14.21
CA MET A 44 -6.63 21.18 14.86
C MET A 44 -7.74 20.22 15.29
N GLN A 45 -7.87 19.09 14.59
CA GLN A 45 -8.89 18.06 14.86
C GLN A 45 -8.33 16.88 15.68
N MET A 46 -7.04 16.89 15.96
CA MET A 46 -6.38 15.83 16.74
C MET A 46 -6.40 16.19 18.23
N PRO A 47 -6.84 15.29 19.10
CA PRO A 47 -6.77 15.49 20.53
C PRO A 47 -5.34 15.72 21.02
N VAL A 48 -5.19 16.56 22.05
CA VAL A 48 -3.89 16.87 22.67
C VAL A 48 -3.25 15.60 23.28
N GLN A 49 -4.07 14.75 23.85
CA GLN A 49 -3.61 13.48 24.43
C GLN A 49 -3.96 12.33 23.50
N LEU A 50 -2.95 11.63 23.03
CA LEU A 50 -3.09 10.46 22.16
C LEU A 50 -2.67 9.19 22.88
N SER A 51 -3.51 8.18 22.84
CA SER A 51 -3.18 6.83 23.35
C SER A 51 -2.43 5.97 22.31
N THR A 52 -2.14 6.51 21.14
CA THR A 52 -1.41 5.84 20.06
C THR A 52 -0.28 6.69 19.49
N LYS A 53 0.81 6.05 19.09
CA LYS A 53 1.91 6.67 18.36
C LYS A 53 1.64 6.81 16.85
N LYS A 54 0.55 6.22 16.35
CA LYS A 54 0.20 6.19 14.93
C LYS A 54 -1.24 6.69 14.71
N PRO A 55 -1.52 7.98 14.92
CA PRO A 55 -2.87 8.53 14.80
C PRO A 55 -3.31 8.73 13.34
N ILE A 56 -2.39 8.65 12.37
CA ILE A 56 -2.68 8.82 10.96
C ILE A 56 -2.91 7.45 10.32
N LEU A 57 -4.01 7.35 9.57
CA LEU A 57 -4.38 6.23 8.72
C LEU A 57 -3.87 6.49 7.31
N HIS A 58 -3.34 5.46 6.66
CA HIS A 58 -3.00 5.48 5.23
C HIS A 58 -3.49 4.20 4.58
N ILE A 59 -4.38 4.33 3.62
CA ILE A 59 -4.98 3.22 2.87
C ILE A 59 -4.70 3.43 1.39
N SER A 60 -4.34 2.36 0.68
CA SER A 60 -4.27 2.34 -0.78
C SER A 60 -5.34 1.41 -1.33
N ILE A 61 -6.14 1.90 -2.27
CA ILE A 61 -7.13 1.10 -3.02
C ILE A 61 -6.68 1.05 -4.47
N ASN A 62 -6.45 -0.16 -4.95
CA ASN A 62 -5.91 -0.42 -6.27
C ASN A 62 -6.93 -1.23 -7.08
N PRO A 63 -7.76 -0.59 -7.92
CA PRO A 63 -8.65 -1.29 -8.84
C PRO A 63 -7.87 -2.15 -9.84
N HIS A 64 -8.52 -3.11 -10.46
CA HIS A 64 -7.89 -3.91 -11.51
C HIS A 64 -7.46 -3.00 -12.68
N PRO A 65 -6.34 -3.27 -13.37
CA PRO A 65 -5.88 -2.41 -14.46
C PRO A 65 -6.88 -2.24 -15.61
N GLU A 66 -7.77 -3.20 -15.80
CA GLU A 66 -8.83 -3.15 -16.82
C GLU A 66 -10.07 -2.36 -16.36
N ASP A 67 -10.14 -2.00 -15.08
CA ASP A 67 -11.23 -1.17 -14.56
C ASP A 67 -10.98 0.31 -14.90
N VAL A 68 -11.75 0.83 -15.84
CA VAL A 68 -11.71 2.26 -16.19
C VAL A 68 -12.72 3.02 -15.34
N LEU A 69 -12.24 3.68 -14.29
CA LEU A 69 -13.07 4.39 -13.33
C LEU A 69 -12.95 5.91 -13.49
N THR A 70 -14.10 6.59 -13.45
CA THR A 70 -14.14 8.06 -13.39
C THR A 70 -13.70 8.57 -12.01
N ASP A 71 -13.33 9.83 -11.91
CA ASP A 71 -12.99 10.47 -10.64
C ASP A 71 -14.14 10.42 -9.63
N GLN A 72 -15.37 10.57 -10.13
CA GLN A 72 -16.58 10.46 -9.30
C GLN A 72 -16.74 9.05 -8.73
N GLN A 73 -16.58 8.02 -9.55
CA GLN A 73 -16.66 6.62 -9.09
C GLN A 73 -15.57 6.29 -8.07
N LEU A 74 -14.31 6.75 -8.30
CA LEU A 74 -13.23 6.58 -7.34
C LEU A 74 -13.52 7.28 -6.01
N SER A 75 -14.10 8.48 -6.06
CA SER A 75 -14.52 9.23 -4.86
C SER A 75 -15.63 8.50 -4.10
N ASP A 76 -16.63 7.97 -4.80
CA ASP A 76 -17.74 7.25 -4.18
C ASP A 76 -17.29 5.92 -3.57
N ILE A 77 -16.38 5.19 -4.24
CA ILE A 77 -15.75 3.99 -3.70
C ILE A 77 -14.96 4.32 -2.42
N ALA A 78 -14.18 5.39 -2.41
CA ALA A 78 -13.43 5.81 -1.24
C ALA A 78 -14.34 6.16 -0.06
N LYS A 79 -15.41 6.93 -0.29
CA LYS A 79 -16.40 7.31 0.73
C LYS A 79 -17.07 6.09 1.33
N GLU A 80 -17.55 5.20 0.48
CA GLU A 80 -18.24 3.99 0.92
C GLU A 80 -17.30 3.05 1.67
N TYR A 81 -16.07 2.91 1.19
CA TYR A 81 -15.03 2.13 1.87
C TYR A 81 -14.77 2.66 3.28
N MET A 82 -14.54 3.97 3.41
CA MET A 82 -14.28 4.62 4.71
C MET A 82 -15.48 4.49 5.64
N GLN A 83 -16.70 4.66 5.12
CA GLN A 83 -17.92 4.49 5.92
C GLN A 83 -18.06 3.06 6.45
N LYS A 84 -17.90 2.04 5.60
CA LYS A 84 -18.00 0.64 5.99
C LYS A 84 -16.85 0.19 6.92
N LEU A 85 -15.67 0.74 6.76
CA LEU A 85 -14.53 0.44 7.63
C LEU A 85 -14.66 1.08 9.02
N GLY A 86 -15.56 2.08 9.17
CA GLY A 86 -15.83 2.76 10.43
C GLY A 86 -15.11 4.11 10.57
N TYR A 87 -14.53 4.62 9.49
CA TYR A 87 -13.81 5.91 9.46
C TYR A 87 -14.57 7.01 8.71
N GLY A 88 -15.83 6.80 8.32
CA GLY A 88 -16.61 7.76 7.53
C GLY A 88 -16.80 9.12 8.19
N ASN A 89 -16.78 9.18 9.51
CA ASN A 89 -16.89 10.43 10.28
C ASN A 89 -15.55 11.11 10.58
N GLN A 90 -14.43 10.52 10.15
CA GLN A 90 -13.11 11.08 10.38
C GLN A 90 -12.74 12.12 9.34
N PRO A 91 -11.85 13.10 9.67
CA PRO A 91 -11.21 13.92 8.65
C PRO A 91 -10.26 13.06 7.82
N TYR A 92 -10.39 13.14 6.49
CA TYR A 92 -9.49 12.46 5.55
C TYR A 92 -9.45 13.15 4.19
N LEU A 93 -8.36 12.87 3.47
CA LEU A 93 -8.12 13.28 2.08
C LEU A 93 -8.02 12.04 1.20
N VAL A 94 -8.54 12.13 -0.02
CA VAL A 94 -8.45 11.09 -1.05
C VAL A 94 -7.66 11.63 -2.23
N TYR A 95 -6.55 10.96 -2.54
CA TYR A 95 -5.66 11.28 -3.65
C TYR A 95 -5.81 10.24 -4.75
N LYS A 96 -5.87 10.68 -6.01
CA LYS A 96 -5.72 9.82 -7.19
C LYS A 96 -4.29 9.94 -7.69
N HIS A 97 -3.60 8.81 -7.82
CA HIS A 97 -2.28 8.72 -8.39
C HIS A 97 -2.34 8.24 -9.83
N THR A 98 -1.44 8.78 -10.65
CA THR A 98 -1.28 8.46 -12.08
C THR A 98 0.17 8.10 -12.44
N ASP A 99 1.05 7.96 -11.44
CA ASP A 99 2.48 7.68 -11.56
C ASP A 99 2.82 6.27 -12.08
N ILE A 100 1.84 5.38 -12.12
CA ILE A 100 1.96 4.03 -12.69
C ILE A 100 0.87 3.81 -13.74
N GLY A 101 1.02 2.81 -14.61
CA GLY A 101 0.11 2.52 -15.72
C GLY A 101 -1.34 2.18 -15.35
N ARG A 102 -1.73 2.33 -14.10
CA ARG A 102 -3.10 2.17 -13.60
C ARG A 102 -3.44 3.26 -12.60
N HIS A 103 -4.69 3.72 -12.63
CA HIS A 103 -5.18 4.63 -11.61
C HIS A 103 -5.37 3.91 -10.28
N HIS A 104 -4.93 4.52 -9.19
CA HIS A 104 -5.15 4.04 -7.84
C HIS A 104 -5.36 5.22 -6.90
N ILE A 105 -5.98 4.98 -5.76
CA ILE A 105 -6.25 6.02 -4.79
C ILE A 105 -5.55 5.75 -3.47
N HIS A 106 -5.11 6.83 -2.83
CA HIS A 106 -4.60 6.85 -1.48
C HIS A 106 -5.53 7.67 -0.59
N ILE A 107 -5.85 7.14 0.57
CA ILE A 107 -6.66 7.80 1.59
C ILE A 107 -5.78 8.06 2.80
N VAL A 108 -5.65 9.32 3.19
CA VAL A 108 -4.91 9.73 4.39
C VAL A 108 -5.89 10.38 5.35
N GLY A 109 -6.00 9.89 6.57
CA GLY A 109 -6.99 10.38 7.53
C GLY A 109 -6.58 10.16 8.99
N LEU A 110 -7.42 10.63 9.91
CA LEU A 110 -7.26 10.35 11.33
C LEU A 110 -7.91 9.01 11.68
N ARG A 111 -7.21 8.23 12.51
CA ARG A 111 -7.71 6.96 13.04
C ARG A 111 -8.02 6.98 14.54
N VAL A 112 -8.12 8.16 15.11
CA VAL A 112 -8.40 8.35 16.54
C VAL A 112 -9.72 9.08 16.74
N ASP A 113 -10.40 8.74 17.83
CA ASP A 113 -11.61 9.44 18.27
C ASP A 113 -11.28 10.79 18.95
N GLU A 114 -12.28 11.51 19.36
CA GLU A 114 -12.17 12.78 20.08
C GLU A 114 -11.47 12.68 21.45
N ASN A 115 -11.33 11.47 21.98
CA ASN A 115 -10.61 11.17 23.23
C ASN A 115 -9.16 10.70 22.95
N GLY A 116 -8.70 10.74 21.71
CA GLY A 116 -7.35 10.29 21.31
C GLY A 116 -7.13 8.79 21.32
N ARG A 117 -8.20 8.00 21.37
CA ARG A 117 -8.16 6.53 21.34
C ARG A 117 -8.25 6.05 19.89
N PRO A 118 -7.50 5.01 19.51
CA PRO A 118 -7.66 4.41 18.19
C PRO A 118 -9.09 3.92 17.99
N LEU A 119 -9.66 4.22 16.82
CA LEU A 119 -10.89 3.59 16.39
C LEU A 119 -10.68 2.08 16.24
N ASN A 120 -11.79 1.32 16.22
CA ASN A 120 -11.72 -0.14 16.19
C ASN A 120 -10.94 -0.66 14.97
N ASP A 121 -9.71 -1.09 15.20
CA ASP A 121 -8.82 -1.70 14.21
C ASP A 121 -8.79 -3.25 14.28
N LYS A 122 -9.60 -3.84 15.16
CA LYS A 122 -9.67 -5.30 15.28
C LYS A 122 -10.10 -5.92 13.97
N PHE A 123 -9.31 -6.91 13.52
CA PHE A 123 -9.52 -7.60 12.26
C PHE A 123 -9.67 -6.68 11.03
N GLU A 124 -9.03 -5.50 11.04
CA GLU A 124 -9.14 -4.49 9.98
C GLU A 124 -8.87 -5.08 8.60
N HIS A 125 -7.82 -5.89 8.43
CA HIS A 125 -7.54 -6.58 7.16
C HIS A 125 -8.67 -7.49 6.69
N ARG A 126 -9.33 -8.22 7.60
CA ARG A 126 -10.45 -9.09 7.26
C ARG A 126 -11.67 -8.29 6.85
N ARG A 127 -11.99 -7.21 7.59
CA ARG A 127 -13.08 -6.29 7.26
C ARG A 127 -12.81 -5.58 5.94
N SER A 128 -11.61 -5.05 5.75
CA SER A 128 -11.17 -4.42 4.51
C SER A 128 -11.39 -5.36 3.30
N LYS A 129 -10.94 -6.63 3.41
CA LYS A 129 -11.12 -7.62 2.33
C LYS A 129 -12.59 -7.92 2.04
N GLN A 130 -13.46 -7.95 3.05
CA GLN A 130 -14.89 -8.13 2.85
C GLN A 130 -15.48 -6.91 2.15
N ILE A 131 -15.15 -5.70 2.60
CA ILE A 131 -15.62 -4.44 2.01
C ILE A 131 -15.18 -4.32 0.56
N THR A 132 -13.92 -4.62 0.22
CA THR A 132 -13.47 -4.56 -1.18
C THR A 132 -14.25 -5.51 -2.08
N ARG A 133 -14.56 -6.73 -1.64
CA ARG A 133 -15.39 -7.67 -2.40
C ARG A 133 -16.83 -7.19 -2.60
N GLU A 134 -17.40 -6.51 -1.60
CA GLU A 134 -18.72 -5.91 -1.72
C GLU A 134 -18.71 -4.75 -2.74
N LEU A 135 -17.68 -3.92 -2.71
CA LEU A 135 -17.50 -2.82 -3.65
C LEU A 135 -17.23 -3.31 -5.08
N GLU A 136 -16.38 -4.33 -5.26
CA GLU A 136 -16.16 -4.99 -6.55
C GLU A 136 -17.47 -5.42 -7.18
N LYS A 137 -18.34 -6.11 -6.42
CA LYS A 137 -19.66 -6.53 -6.90
C LYS A 137 -20.59 -5.36 -7.20
N LYS A 138 -20.64 -4.36 -6.30
CA LYS A 138 -21.54 -3.21 -6.44
C LYS A 138 -21.20 -2.36 -7.66
N TYR A 139 -19.92 -2.12 -7.90
CA TYR A 139 -19.43 -1.28 -9.00
C TYR A 139 -19.09 -2.09 -10.26
N ASN A 140 -19.41 -3.40 -10.28
CA ASN A 140 -19.11 -4.33 -11.37
C ASN A 140 -17.63 -4.29 -11.80
N LEU A 141 -16.73 -4.33 -10.82
CA LEU A 141 -15.28 -4.32 -11.03
C LEU A 141 -14.75 -5.75 -11.16
N HIS A 142 -13.59 -5.87 -11.76
CA HIS A 142 -12.85 -7.12 -11.81
C HIS A 142 -12.43 -7.55 -10.39
N PRO A 143 -12.73 -8.78 -9.98
CA PRO A 143 -12.34 -9.27 -8.66
C PRO A 143 -10.82 -9.24 -8.52
N ALA A 144 -10.32 -8.67 -7.41
CA ALA A 144 -8.92 -8.77 -7.03
C ALA A 144 -8.63 -10.19 -6.46
N GLU A 145 -9.19 -11.23 -7.08
CA GLU A 145 -8.83 -12.60 -6.74
C GLU A 145 -7.36 -12.81 -7.04
N ARG A 146 -6.69 -13.53 -6.14
CA ARG A 146 -5.40 -14.09 -6.49
C ARG A 146 -5.63 -14.83 -7.81
N LYS A 147 -4.99 -14.40 -8.89
CA LYS A 147 -4.75 -15.28 -10.05
C LYS A 147 -4.45 -16.64 -9.46
N GLU A 148 -5.18 -17.67 -9.89
CA GLU A 148 -4.92 -19.06 -9.54
C GLU A 148 -3.43 -19.20 -9.34
N ARG A 149 -2.99 -19.84 -8.25
CA ARG A 149 -1.58 -19.90 -7.84
C ARG A 149 -0.72 -19.87 -9.07
N ALA A 150 -0.06 -18.76 -9.32
CA ALA A 150 0.78 -18.60 -10.51
C ALA A 150 1.57 -19.88 -10.62
N GLU A 151 1.50 -20.55 -11.78
CA GLU A 151 2.16 -21.81 -12.02
C GLU A 151 3.51 -21.75 -11.34
N ARG A 152 3.83 -22.78 -10.55
CA ARG A 152 5.05 -22.77 -9.74
C ARG A 152 6.16 -22.32 -10.65
N PRO A 153 6.90 -21.24 -10.34
CA PRO A 153 7.90 -20.73 -11.25
C PRO A 153 8.85 -21.89 -11.57
N GLU A 154 9.05 -22.16 -12.86
CA GLU A 154 10.02 -23.15 -13.28
C GLU A 154 11.42 -22.72 -12.87
N LEU A 155 12.22 -23.68 -12.44
CA LEU A 155 13.61 -23.43 -12.10
C LEU A 155 14.40 -23.23 -13.40
N LYS A 156 14.68 -21.97 -13.76
CA LYS A 156 15.39 -21.57 -14.97
C LYS A 156 16.69 -20.87 -14.64
N LYS A 157 17.70 -21.05 -15.49
CA LYS A 157 18.96 -20.29 -15.39
C LYS A 157 18.68 -18.81 -15.64
N VAL A 158 19.26 -17.96 -14.81
CA VAL A 158 19.21 -16.52 -14.99
C VAL A 158 20.11 -16.14 -16.16
N ASP A 159 19.54 -15.39 -17.12
CA ASP A 159 20.24 -14.78 -18.22
C ASP A 159 20.44 -13.29 -17.94
N TYR A 160 21.68 -12.91 -17.67
CA TYR A 160 22.04 -11.53 -17.35
C TYR A 160 22.07 -10.60 -18.58
N ALA A 161 22.00 -11.16 -19.78
CA ALA A 161 22.02 -10.39 -21.03
C ALA A 161 20.62 -9.98 -21.47
N THR A 162 19.57 -10.63 -21.01
CA THR A 162 18.20 -10.41 -21.49
C THR A 162 17.19 -10.17 -20.38
N GLY A 163 16.28 -9.23 -20.60
CA GLY A 163 15.08 -9.01 -19.79
C GLY A 163 15.32 -8.43 -18.39
N ASP A 164 14.33 -8.55 -17.52
CA ASP A 164 14.38 -8.12 -16.12
C ASP A 164 15.11 -9.14 -15.25
N VAL A 165 16.41 -8.94 -15.10
CA VAL A 165 17.30 -9.81 -14.29
C VAL A 165 16.80 -9.96 -12.86
N LYS A 166 16.31 -8.89 -12.24
CA LYS A 166 15.80 -8.93 -10.86
C LYS A 166 14.59 -9.86 -10.74
N HIS A 167 13.70 -9.82 -11.72
CA HIS A 167 12.53 -10.69 -11.76
C HIS A 167 12.93 -12.16 -12.02
N GLN A 168 13.91 -12.41 -12.91
CA GLN A 168 14.45 -13.74 -13.17
C GLN A 168 15.07 -14.34 -11.90
N ILE A 169 15.93 -13.60 -11.19
CA ILE A 169 16.52 -14.04 -9.92
C ILE A 169 15.42 -14.35 -8.91
N GLY A 170 14.43 -13.46 -8.75
CA GLY A 170 13.31 -13.65 -7.83
C GLY A 170 12.50 -14.94 -8.13
N ASN A 171 12.27 -15.25 -9.40
CA ASN A 171 11.56 -16.46 -9.82
C ASN A 171 12.40 -17.72 -9.56
N THR A 172 13.69 -17.69 -9.86
CA THR A 172 14.62 -18.80 -9.61
C THR A 172 14.72 -19.11 -8.12
N VAL A 173 14.87 -18.07 -7.28
CA VAL A 173 14.89 -18.22 -5.81
C VAL A 173 13.58 -18.83 -5.29
N LYS A 174 12.43 -18.33 -5.74
CA LYS A 174 11.11 -18.86 -5.36
C LYS A 174 10.96 -20.31 -5.81
N ALA A 175 11.35 -20.64 -7.05
CA ALA A 175 11.27 -22.00 -7.58
C ALA A 175 12.14 -22.97 -6.77
N ALA A 176 13.35 -22.58 -6.40
CA ALA A 176 14.24 -23.34 -5.53
C ALA A 176 13.60 -23.63 -4.17
N CYS A 177 13.05 -22.58 -3.51
CA CYS A 177 12.39 -22.72 -2.20
C CYS A 177 11.10 -23.57 -2.25
N TYR A 178 10.39 -23.58 -3.37
CA TYR A 178 9.17 -24.40 -3.53
C TYR A 178 9.45 -25.83 -3.91
N GLY A 179 10.50 -26.07 -4.71
CA GLY A 179 10.81 -27.38 -5.28
C GLY A 179 11.71 -28.26 -4.41
N TYR A 180 12.51 -27.65 -3.54
CA TYR A 180 13.56 -28.34 -2.77
C TYR A 180 13.44 -28.09 -1.28
N ARG A 181 13.93 -29.05 -0.49
CA ARG A 181 14.14 -28.90 0.94
C ARG A 181 15.64 -28.96 1.21
N PHE A 182 16.16 -27.93 1.84
CA PHE A 182 17.59 -27.79 2.15
C PHE A 182 17.83 -28.13 3.62
N GLN A 183 18.90 -28.89 3.88
CA GLN A 183 19.36 -29.17 5.26
C GLN A 183 20.36 -28.10 5.73
N SER A 184 20.99 -27.41 4.79
CA SER A 184 21.95 -26.36 5.09
C SER A 184 21.87 -25.19 4.09
N PHE A 185 22.35 -24.01 4.50
CA PHE A 185 22.49 -22.88 3.61
C PHE A 185 23.48 -23.15 2.47
N GLY A 186 24.49 -24.02 2.72
CA GLY A 186 25.43 -24.45 1.70
C GLY A 186 24.77 -25.17 0.54
N GLU A 187 23.85 -26.10 0.81
CA GLU A 187 23.06 -26.80 -0.23
C GLU A 187 22.21 -25.81 -1.04
N TYR A 188 21.57 -24.86 -0.36
CA TYR A 188 20.79 -23.81 -1.02
C TYR A 188 21.66 -22.97 -1.97
N LYS A 189 22.84 -22.51 -1.50
CA LYS A 189 23.81 -21.77 -2.32
C LYS A 189 24.29 -22.58 -3.52
N ALA A 190 24.59 -23.85 -3.31
CA ALA A 190 25.04 -24.74 -4.40
C ALA A 190 23.98 -24.91 -5.47
N LEU A 191 22.69 -25.08 -5.08
CA LEU A 191 21.60 -25.17 -6.05
C LEU A 191 21.45 -23.87 -6.84
N LEU A 192 21.44 -22.72 -6.16
CA LEU A 192 21.30 -21.42 -6.82
C LEU A 192 22.44 -21.14 -7.80
N ALA A 193 23.68 -21.53 -7.47
CA ALA A 193 24.83 -21.37 -8.34
C ALA A 193 24.67 -22.14 -9.68
N VAL A 194 24.05 -23.31 -9.69
CA VAL A 194 23.73 -24.06 -10.92
C VAL A 194 22.83 -23.25 -11.87
N TYR A 195 22.03 -22.35 -11.30
CA TYR A 195 21.09 -21.48 -12.03
C TYR A 195 21.59 -20.05 -12.19
N ASN A 196 22.90 -19.83 -12.12
CA ASN A 196 23.56 -18.54 -12.26
C ASN A 196 23.13 -17.51 -11.21
N VAL A 197 22.79 -17.94 -10.00
CA VAL A 197 22.47 -17.03 -8.88
C VAL A 197 23.47 -17.27 -7.76
N CYS A 198 24.20 -16.22 -7.37
CA CYS A 198 25.08 -16.25 -6.22
C CYS A 198 24.32 -15.73 -4.99
N ALA A 199 24.36 -16.48 -3.88
CA ALA A 199 23.81 -16.08 -2.60
C ALA A 199 24.96 -15.98 -1.57
N GLU A 200 25.04 -14.84 -0.91
CA GLU A 200 26.09 -14.56 0.09
C GLU A 200 25.46 -14.24 1.44
N ASP A 201 26.16 -14.63 2.51
CA ASP A 201 25.78 -14.23 3.85
C ASP A 201 26.14 -12.76 4.06
N VAL A 202 25.15 -11.93 4.33
CA VAL A 202 25.38 -10.53 4.66
C VAL A 202 25.17 -10.32 6.15
N LYS A 203 26.18 -9.73 6.80
CA LYS A 203 26.11 -9.27 8.19
C LYS A 203 25.94 -7.76 8.17
N GLY A 204 25.01 -7.25 8.93
CA GLY A 204 24.77 -5.83 9.03
C GLY A 204 24.11 -5.45 10.34
N GLU A 205 23.76 -4.18 10.48
CA GLU A 205 23.08 -3.65 11.64
C GLU A 205 21.89 -2.80 11.19
N VAL A 206 20.73 -3.06 11.77
CA VAL A 206 19.52 -2.27 11.55
C VAL A 206 18.99 -1.76 12.88
N ASN A 207 18.89 -0.44 13.02
CA ASN A 207 18.44 0.23 14.25
C ASN A 207 19.25 -0.20 15.51
N GLY A 208 20.57 -0.35 15.36
CA GLY A 208 21.45 -0.75 16.46
C GLY A 208 21.38 -2.24 16.84
N LYS A 209 20.71 -3.08 16.02
CA LYS A 209 20.63 -4.53 16.22
C LYS A 209 21.36 -5.24 15.10
N PRO A 210 22.35 -6.10 15.41
CA PRO A 210 23.03 -6.89 14.39
C PRO A 210 22.07 -7.89 13.76
N TYR A 211 22.20 -8.09 12.44
CA TYR A 211 21.52 -9.15 11.71
C TYR A 211 22.50 -9.92 10.84
N GLN A 212 22.15 -11.16 10.54
CA GLN A 212 22.82 -12.00 9.55
C GLN A 212 21.71 -12.54 8.63
N ALA A 213 21.84 -12.28 7.30
CA ALA A 213 20.92 -12.71 6.25
C ALA A 213 21.64 -13.53 5.19
#